data_6b8639cc691cc3cab153394513695273
#
_entry.id   6b8639cc691cc3cab153394513695273
#
_cell.length_a   1.000
_cell.length_b   1.000
_cell.length_c   1.000
_cell.angle_alpha   90.00
_cell.angle_beta   90.00
_cell.angle_gamma   90.00
#
_symmetry.space_group_name_H-M   'P 1'
#
loop_
_entity.id
_entity.type
_entity.pdbx_description
1 polymer ?
#
loop_
_entity_poly.entity_id
_entity_poly.type
_entity_poly.pdbx_seq_one_letter_code
_entity_poly.pdbx_strand_id
1 'polypeptide(L)'
;GSSEYTYLTSISAYNYFQNGGNTLLVTRVVSSSSDWTSATAPVYGAEESGALDTTTDALLSSVDSGFNITGSSLASVTGLSPTGGSGTGLQLGLTLATSESLSTVTVSAAGTGYVVGDVLTIPSASAGATKPLGVDMQFTLVADDIVDELAFELESLGQGELFNNSGALLSNGALSNGTSDNIRWQVSTNNTASGTFSLIIRRGNDNTNNVVALETYPELSLDPNSENYISRVIGDQTLNYNPSENYIEVSGSYRNASRYVRVKSVKNTLNYFDNAGRAKDIYTGSIPVVGSGSFSGGVGSNIPTHEAGNYYEQIDGSNTQGLEGSDYNDMLNLLSNADDYKYNLL
;
A
#
# COMPACT_ATOMS: atom_id res chain seq x y z
N GLY A 1 -9.07 -36.27 16.35
CA GLY A 1 -7.86 -35.56 16.64
C GLY A 1 -8.09 -34.09 16.56
N SER A 2 -7.53 -33.28 17.45
CA SER A 2 -7.74 -31.86 17.40
C SER A 2 -7.01 -31.29 16.18
N SER A 3 -7.56 -30.24 15.58
CA SER A 3 -6.97 -29.48 14.48
C SER A 3 -5.58 -28.89 14.78
N GLU A 4 -5.13 -28.98 16.02
CA GLU A 4 -3.83 -28.48 16.49
C GLU A 4 -2.62 -29.23 15.88
N TYR A 5 -2.82 -30.40 15.33
CA TYR A 5 -1.75 -31.22 14.77
C TYR A 5 -1.86 -31.40 13.25
N THR A 6 -2.36 -30.39 12.58
CA THR A 6 -2.61 -30.46 11.14
C THR A 6 -1.31 -30.42 10.31
N TYR A 7 -0.28 -29.73 10.79
CA TYR A 7 0.96 -29.51 10.03
C TYR A 7 2.14 -30.30 10.61
N LEU A 8 2.67 -31.23 9.82
CA LEU A 8 3.81 -32.07 10.22
C LEU A 8 5.06 -31.25 10.56
N THR A 9 5.30 -30.15 9.86
CA THR A 9 6.43 -29.25 10.13
C THR A 9 6.33 -28.63 11.52
N SER A 10 5.15 -28.19 11.93
CA SER A 10 4.92 -27.63 13.27
C SER A 10 5.12 -28.69 14.36
N ILE A 11 4.62 -29.90 14.12
CA ILE A 11 4.80 -31.03 15.05
C ILE A 11 6.27 -31.39 15.18
N SER A 12 7.00 -31.44 14.06
CA SER A 12 8.41 -31.76 14.04
C SER A 12 9.23 -30.70 14.78
N ALA A 13 8.95 -29.43 14.56
CA ALA A 13 9.59 -28.33 15.28
C ALA A 13 9.31 -28.39 16.79
N TYR A 14 8.04 -28.62 17.17
CA TYR A 14 7.67 -28.79 18.57
C TYR A 14 8.42 -29.94 19.23
N ASN A 15 8.42 -31.11 18.60
CA ASN A 15 9.12 -32.29 19.11
C ASN A 15 10.64 -32.07 19.21
N TYR A 16 11.25 -31.39 18.24
CA TYR A 16 12.65 -31.01 18.27
C TYR A 16 13.00 -30.22 19.54
N PHE A 17 12.24 -29.15 19.82
CA PHE A 17 12.48 -28.32 21.01
C PHE A 17 12.16 -29.07 22.31
N GLN A 18 11.14 -29.91 22.35
CA GLN A 18 10.80 -30.74 23.52
C GLN A 18 11.90 -31.76 23.85
N ASN A 19 12.66 -32.20 22.85
CA ASN A 19 13.78 -33.13 23.02
C ASN A 19 15.14 -32.44 23.17
N GLY A 20 15.14 -31.16 23.53
CA GLY A 20 16.36 -30.40 23.87
C GLY A 20 17.04 -29.71 22.70
N GLY A 21 16.38 -29.63 21.54
CA GLY A 21 16.83 -28.79 20.45
C GLY A 21 16.80 -27.30 20.83
N ASN A 22 17.80 -26.55 20.41
CA ASN A 22 17.93 -25.13 20.76
C ASN A 22 17.94 -24.18 19.56
N THR A 23 18.19 -24.69 18.35
CA THR A 23 18.25 -23.89 17.13
C THR A 23 17.64 -24.65 15.97
N LEU A 24 16.71 -24.03 15.28
CA LEU A 24 16.05 -24.57 14.11
C LEU A 24 16.18 -23.61 12.94
N LEU A 25 16.71 -24.08 11.81
CA LEU A 25 16.71 -23.35 10.55
C LEU A 25 15.46 -23.73 9.77
N VAL A 26 14.68 -22.75 9.36
CA VAL A 26 13.47 -22.94 8.57
C VAL A 26 13.61 -22.20 7.24
N THR A 27 13.44 -22.90 6.15
CA THR A 27 13.43 -22.32 4.81
C THR A 27 12.07 -22.56 4.17
N ARG A 28 11.44 -21.49 3.66
CA ARG A 28 10.18 -21.57 2.92
C ARG A 28 10.48 -21.79 1.45
N VAL A 29 9.86 -22.80 0.87
CA VAL A 29 9.88 -23.06 -0.58
C VAL A 29 8.57 -22.58 -1.18
N VAL A 30 8.63 -21.85 -2.29
CA VAL A 30 7.48 -21.33 -3.02
C VAL A 30 7.64 -21.62 -4.51
N SER A 31 6.53 -21.74 -5.23
CA SER A 31 6.52 -22.08 -6.66
C SER A 31 7.18 -21.03 -7.55
N SER A 32 7.15 -19.77 -7.14
CA SER A 32 7.84 -18.67 -7.82
C SER A 32 7.94 -17.50 -6.85
N SER A 33 9.14 -16.94 -6.70
CA SER A 33 9.33 -15.76 -5.85
C SER A 33 8.67 -14.51 -6.44
N SER A 34 8.47 -14.46 -7.75
CA SER A 34 7.81 -13.34 -8.44
C SER A 34 6.30 -13.29 -8.23
N ASP A 35 5.68 -14.41 -7.87
CA ASP A 35 4.24 -14.52 -7.67
C ASP A 35 3.81 -14.15 -6.24
N TRP A 36 4.78 -13.90 -5.38
CA TRP A 36 4.54 -13.53 -3.99
C TRP A 36 4.94 -12.08 -3.75
N THR A 37 3.96 -11.27 -3.36
CA THR A 37 4.18 -9.88 -2.98
C THR A 37 3.73 -9.61 -1.56
N SER A 38 4.37 -8.65 -0.93
CA SER A 38 3.97 -8.14 0.39
C SER A 38 2.77 -7.21 0.26
N ALA A 39 1.96 -7.14 1.29
CA ALA A 39 0.91 -6.13 1.40
C ALA A 39 1.53 -4.79 1.79
N THR A 40 1.00 -3.71 1.24
CA THR A 40 1.45 -2.34 1.51
C THR A 40 0.37 -1.51 2.17
N ALA A 41 0.80 -0.46 2.84
CA ALA A 41 -0.08 0.51 3.47
C ALA A 41 0.47 1.92 3.26
N PRO A 42 -0.12 2.69 2.35
CA PRO A 42 0.21 4.10 2.21
C PRO A 42 -0.34 4.90 3.39
N VAL A 43 0.45 5.85 3.88
CA VAL A 43 0.07 6.79 4.94
C VAL A 43 0.30 8.21 4.43
N TYR A 44 -0.73 9.02 4.48
CA TYR A 44 -0.75 10.33 3.85
C TYR A 44 -0.55 11.46 4.87
N GLY A 45 0.01 12.57 4.39
CA GLY A 45 0.06 13.85 5.08
C GLY A 45 -1.23 14.64 4.92
N ALA A 46 -1.20 15.89 5.39
CA ALA A 46 -2.31 16.84 5.18
C ALA A 46 -2.11 17.69 3.91
N GLU A 47 -0.99 17.54 3.23
CA GLU A 47 -0.67 18.25 1.99
C GLU A 47 -1.23 17.50 0.80
N GLU A 48 -1.78 18.22 -0.16
CA GLU A 48 -2.25 17.67 -1.40
C GLU A 48 -1.08 17.46 -2.37
N SER A 49 -1.08 16.33 -3.07
CA SER A 49 -0.02 16.00 -4.04
C SER A 49 -0.04 16.89 -5.29
N GLY A 50 -1.13 17.62 -5.51
CA GLY A 50 -1.39 18.34 -6.73
C GLY A 50 -1.75 17.44 -7.94
N ALA A 51 -1.91 16.15 -7.72
CA ALA A 51 -2.43 15.21 -8.71
C ALA A 51 -3.90 14.90 -8.43
N LEU A 52 -4.72 14.80 -9.48
CA LEU A 52 -6.14 14.50 -9.32
C LEU A 52 -6.38 13.02 -9.05
N ASP A 53 -7.44 12.73 -8.31
CA ASP A 53 -7.89 11.36 -8.06
C ASP A 53 -8.32 10.69 -9.37
N THR A 54 -7.78 9.51 -9.64
CA THR A 54 -8.08 8.72 -10.84
C THR A 54 -9.27 7.77 -10.66
N THR A 55 -9.90 7.78 -9.49
CA THR A 55 -11.12 7.01 -9.25
C THR A 55 -12.22 7.49 -10.20
N THR A 56 -12.93 6.56 -10.82
CA THR A 56 -14.04 6.89 -11.71
C THR A 56 -15.09 7.73 -10.96
N ASP A 57 -15.49 8.82 -11.58
CA ASP A 57 -16.46 9.77 -11.05
C ASP A 57 -16.00 10.62 -9.84
N ALA A 58 -14.73 10.59 -9.43
CA ALA A 58 -14.23 11.46 -8.39
C ALA A 58 -14.56 12.94 -8.66
N LEU A 59 -14.29 13.40 -9.88
CA LEU A 59 -14.57 14.78 -10.33
C LEU A 59 -16.04 15.07 -10.68
N LEU A 60 -16.93 14.09 -10.64
CA LEU A 60 -18.32 14.31 -11.08
C LEU A 60 -19.07 15.29 -10.19
N SER A 61 -18.76 15.33 -8.89
CA SER A 61 -19.36 16.25 -7.93
C SER A 61 -18.84 17.69 -8.07
N SER A 62 -17.71 17.89 -8.71
CA SER A 62 -17.03 19.18 -8.88
C SER A 62 -17.41 19.89 -10.19
N VAL A 63 -18.31 19.30 -10.97
CA VAL A 63 -18.88 19.93 -12.16
C VAL A 63 -19.79 21.10 -11.75
N ASP A 64 -19.49 22.28 -12.27
CA ASP A 64 -20.30 23.46 -11.97
C ASP A 64 -21.75 23.33 -12.47
N SER A 65 -22.68 23.83 -11.69
CA SER A 65 -24.11 23.83 -12.03
C SER A 65 -24.37 24.74 -13.23
N GLY A 66 -25.14 24.26 -14.21
CA GLY A 66 -25.48 25.00 -15.40
C GLY A 66 -24.84 24.47 -16.68
N PHE A 67 -24.10 23.39 -16.55
CA PHE A 67 -23.58 22.66 -17.69
C PHE A 67 -24.74 22.06 -18.54
N ASN A 68 -24.83 22.48 -19.77
CA ASN A 68 -25.85 21.99 -20.68
C ASN A 68 -25.20 21.51 -21.98
N ILE A 69 -25.21 20.20 -22.21
CA ILE A 69 -24.74 19.60 -23.45
C ILE A 69 -25.89 19.58 -24.43
N THR A 70 -25.85 20.45 -25.42
CA THR A 70 -26.82 20.43 -26.49
C THR A 70 -26.35 19.53 -27.63
N GLY A 71 -26.96 18.40 -27.81
CA GLY A 71 -26.68 17.52 -28.95
C GLY A 71 -26.52 16.03 -28.61
N SER A 72 -27.53 15.31 -28.78
CA SER A 72 -27.92 14.00 -28.25
C SER A 72 -27.17 12.76 -28.75
N SER A 73 -25.91 12.78 -29.12
CA SER A 73 -25.26 11.52 -29.56
C SER A 73 -23.75 11.38 -29.27
N LEU A 74 -23.22 12.11 -28.31
CA LEU A 74 -21.87 11.83 -27.78
C LEU A 74 -21.98 10.78 -26.67
N ALA A 75 -21.68 9.53 -27.01
CA ALA A 75 -21.69 8.46 -26.00
C ALA A 75 -20.48 8.54 -25.05
N SER A 76 -19.31 8.88 -25.58
CA SER A 76 -18.07 8.99 -24.79
C SER A 76 -17.02 9.80 -25.57
N VAL A 77 -16.27 10.63 -24.87
CA VAL A 77 -15.10 11.38 -25.37
C VAL A 77 -13.94 11.16 -24.41
N THR A 78 -12.76 10.86 -24.95
CA THR A 78 -11.53 10.61 -24.15
C THR A 78 -10.40 11.53 -24.59
N GLY A 79 -9.37 11.67 -23.75
CA GLY A 79 -8.18 12.46 -24.07
C GLY A 79 -8.41 13.97 -24.07
N LEU A 80 -9.41 14.44 -23.34
CA LEU A 80 -9.68 15.86 -23.19
C LEU A 80 -8.64 16.48 -22.25
N SER A 81 -8.00 17.58 -22.70
CA SER A 81 -7.07 18.34 -21.88
C SER A 81 -7.75 19.64 -21.43
N PRO A 82 -8.16 19.75 -20.18
CA PRO A 82 -8.72 20.98 -19.65
C PRO A 82 -7.72 22.13 -19.70
N THR A 83 -8.21 23.35 -19.74
CA THR A 83 -7.43 24.59 -19.63
C THR A 83 -7.79 25.30 -18.32
N GLY A 84 -6.87 26.13 -17.80
CA GLY A 84 -7.05 26.81 -16.51
C GLY A 84 -6.44 26.02 -15.34
N GLY A 85 -6.57 26.58 -14.14
CA GLY A 85 -5.92 26.05 -12.96
C GLY A 85 -4.42 26.29 -12.92
N SER A 86 -3.77 25.88 -11.84
CA SER A 86 -2.32 26.02 -11.58
C SER A 86 -1.51 24.85 -12.15
N GLY A 87 -2.13 23.70 -12.33
CA GLY A 87 -1.50 22.46 -12.74
C GLY A 87 -1.37 22.25 -14.24
N THR A 88 -0.76 21.12 -14.61
CA THR A 88 -0.55 20.73 -16.01
C THR A 88 -0.67 19.21 -16.18
N GLY A 89 -0.91 18.76 -17.41
CA GLY A 89 -0.84 17.34 -17.76
C GLY A 89 -2.10 16.51 -17.47
N LEU A 90 -3.19 17.13 -17.03
CA LEU A 90 -4.47 16.47 -16.80
C LEU A 90 -5.09 16.01 -18.12
N GLN A 91 -5.60 14.78 -18.15
CA GLN A 91 -6.45 14.27 -19.23
C GLN A 91 -7.71 13.62 -18.67
N LEU A 92 -8.84 13.98 -19.25
CA LEU A 92 -10.16 13.51 -18.85
C LEU A 92 -10.85 12.72 -19.95
N GLY A 93 -11.73 11.81 -19.54
CA GLY A 93 -12.75 11.19 -20.36
C GLY A 93 -14.14 11.52 -19.80
N LEU A 94 -15.09 11.78 -20.69
CA LEU A 94 -16.47 12.09 -20.34
C LEU A 94 -17.40 11.09 -20.98
N THR A 95 -18.35 10.55 -20.23
CA THR A 95 -19.46 9.77 -20.76
C THR A 95 -20.76 10.52 -20.50
N LEU A 96 -21.55 10.67 -21.55
CA LEU A 96 -22.80 11.39 -21.51
C LEU A 96 -23.98 10.41 -21.43
N ALA A 97 -24.94 10.71 -20.58
CA ALA A 97 -26.20 10.00 -20.56
C ALA A 97 -27.08 10.43 -21.76
N THR A 98 -28.05 9.60 -22.10
CA THR A 98 -28.97 9.82 -23.24
C THR A 98 -29.85 11.07 -23.10
N SER A 99 -29.88 11.71 -21.95
CA SER A 99 -30.68 12.88 -21.58
C SER A 99 -29.92 14.18 -21.46
N GLU A 100 -28.81 14.33 -22.17
CA GLU A 100 -28.00 15.56 -22.15
C GLU A 100 -27.27 15.85 -20.80
N SER A 101 -27.15 14.84 -19.92
CA SER A 101 -26.43 14.96 -18.67
C SER A 101 -25.13 14.17 -18.71
N LEU A 102 -24.15 14.65 -17.96
CA LEU A 102 -22.91 13.95 -17.71
C LEU A 102 -23.22 12.73 -16.82
N SER A 103 -22.75 11.56 -17.25
CA SER A 103 -22.93 10.30 -16.53
C SER A 103 -21.67 9.90 -15.77
N THR A 104 -20.52 10.07 -16.42
CA THR A 104 -19.24 9.62 -15.86
C THR A 104 -18.13 10.57 -16.26
N VAL A 105 -17.24 10.86 -15.31
CA VAL A 105 -15.96 11.53 -15.52
C VAL A 105 -14.83 10.56 -15.16
N THR A 106 -13.91 10.36 -16.07
CA THR A 106 -12.71 9.55 -15.82
C THR A 106 -11.47 10.41 -15.93
N VAL A 107 -10.53 10.24 -15.02
CA VAL A 107 -9.20 10.85 -15.07
C VAL A 107 -8.26 9.83 -15.69
N SER A 108 -7.84 10.06 -16.93
CA SER A 108 -6.90 9.16 -17.64
C SER A 108 -5.43 9.53 -17.40
N ALA A 109 -5.15 10.78 -17.04
CA ALA A 109 -3.86 11.24 -16.54
C ALA A 109 -4.12 12.28 -15.44
N ALA A 110 -3.60 12.06 -14.25
CA ALA A 110 -3.88 12.86 -13.05
C ALA A 110 -3.30 14.28 -13.10
N GLY A 111 -2.29 14.52 -13.94
CA GLY A 111 -1.58 15.79 -13.95
C GLY A 111 -0.76 16.05 -12.69
N THR A 112 -0.28 17.25 -12.52
CA THR A 112 0.49 17.71 -11.34
C THR A 112 0.32 19.20 -11.11
N GLY A 113 0.47 19.63 -9.87
CA GLY A 113 0.50 21.06 -9.50
C GLY A 113 -0.86 21.74 -9.42
N TYR A 114 -1.95 20.98 -9.36
CA TYR A 114 -3.29 21.49 -9.11
C TYR A 114 -3.49 21.79 -7.62
N VAL A 115 -4.34 22.78 -7.34
CA VAL A 115 -4.70 23.16 -5.98
C VAL A 115 -6.22 23.27 -5.83
N VAL A 116 -6.71 23.14 -4.61
CA VAL A 116 -8.13 23.36 -4.28
C VAL A 116 -8.55 24.78 -4.69
N GLY A 117 -9.70 24.87 -5.35
CA GLY A 117 -10.22 26.13 -5.90
C GLY A 117 -9.77 26.42 -7.33
N ASP A 118 -8.90 25.61 -7.93
CA ASP A 118 -8.60 25.71 -9.36
C ASP A 118 -9.87 25.51 -10.19
N VAL A 119 -10.07 26.37 -11.18
CA VAL A 119 -11.17 26.24 -12.14
C VAL A 119 -10.62 25.68 -13.45
N LEU A 120 -11.05 24.47 -13.77
CA LEU A 120 -10.66 23.79 -14.99
C LEU A 120 -11.78 23.92 -16.02
N THR A 121 -11.42 24.28 -17.24
CA THR A 121 -12.37 24.48 -18.33
C THR A 121 -12.09 23.50 -19.47
N ILE A 122 -13.08 22.75 -19.89
CA ILE A 122 -13.08 22.01 -21.15
C ILE A 122 -13.82 22.82 -22.19
N PRO A 123 -13.10 23.40 -23.17
CA PRO A 123 -13.74 24.17 -24.23
C PRO A 123 -14.71 23.30 -25.03
N SER A 124 -15.86 23.85 -25.36
CA SER A 124 -16.90 23.17 -26.15
C SER A 124 -16.37 22.63 -27.49
N ALA A 125 -15.40 23.31 -28.07
CA ALA A 125 -14.74 22.90 -29.32
C ALA A 125 -13.82 21.66 -29.16
N SER A 126 -13.38 21.33 -27.94
CA SER A 126 -12.42 20.24 -27.71
C SER A 126 -13.03 18.83 -27.81
N ALA A 127 -14.35 18.72 -27.81
CA ALA A 127 -15.06 17.43 -27.83
C ALA A 127 -15.14 16.77 -29.23
N GLY A 128 -14.37 17.23 -30.19
CA GLY A 128 -14.30 16.69 -31.55
C GLY A 128 -15.10 17.50 -32.58
N ALA A 129 -14.65 17.46 -33.82
CA ALA A 129 -15.11 18.33 -34.91
C ALA A 129 -16.59 18.15 -35.31
N THR A 130 -17.27 17.11 -34.85
CA THR A 130 -18.61 16.77 -35.28
C THR A 130 -19.73 17.11 -34.31
N LYS A 131 -19.42 17.35 -33.01
CA LYS A 131 -20.41 17.68 -31.99
C LYS A 131 -19.79 18.47 -30.84
N PRO A 132 -19.67 19.81 -30.99
CA PRO A 132 -19.18 20.63 -29.90
C PRO A 132 -20.14 20.53 -28.70
N LEU A 133 -19.56 20.51 -27.46
CA LEU A 133 -20.31 20.81 -26.25
C LEU A 133 -20.98 22.18 -26.47
N GLY A 134 -22.25 22.32 -26.18
CA GLY A 134 -22.97 23.58 -26.44
C GLY A 134 -22.44 24.77 -25.65
N VAL A 135 -21.79 24.49 -24.51
CA VAL A 135 -21.13 25.45 -23.62
C VAL A 135 -19.85 24.81 -23.09
N ASP A 136 -18.92 25.65 -22.65
CA ASP A 136 -17.71 25.15 -21.99
C ASP A 136 -18.07 24.50 -20.65
N MET A 137 -17.46 23.35 -20.39
CA MET A 137 -17.62 22.64 -19.12
C MET A 137 -16.60 23.19 -18.12
N GLN A 138 -17.03 23.45 -16.91
CA GLN A 138 -16.15 23.88 -15.83
C GLN A 138 -16.22 22.91 -14.65
N PHE A 139 -15.07 22.73 -14.01
CA PHE A 139 -14.89 22.04 -12.75
C PHE A 139 -14.19 22.97 -11.79
N THR A 140 -14.73 23.15 -10.60
CA THR A 140 -14.02 23.82 -9.50
C THR A 140 -13.51 22.75 -8.55
N LEU A 141 -12.19 22.58 -8.49
CA LEU A 141 -11.57 21.54 -7.69
C LEU A 141 -11.80 21.74 -6.19
N VAL A 142 -12.22 20.68 -5.53
CA VAL A 142 -12.32 20.58 -4.07
C VAL A 142 -11.25 19.63 -3.53
N ALA A 143 -11.08 19.56 -2.20
CA ALA A 143 -10.04 18.74 -1.57
C ALA A 143 -10.15 17.27 -1.96
N ASP A 144 -11.36 16.74 -2.05
CA ASP A 144 -11.59 15.32 -2.43
C ASP A 144 -11.21 14.99 -3.88
N ASP A 145 -11.00 16.00 -4.74
CA ASP A 145 -10.58 15.82 -6.13
C ASP A 145 -9.07 15.61 -6.26
N ILE A 146 -8.30 15.98 -5.25
CA ILE A 146 -6.83 15.95 -5.26
C ILE A 146 -6.36 14.90 -4.27
N VAL A 147 -5.45 14.04 -4.73
CA VAL A 147 -4.89 12.98 -3.88
C VAL A 147 -3.94 13.59 -2.84
N ASP A 148 -4.10 13.19 -1.59
CA ASP A 148 -3.18 13.57 -0.52
C ASP A 148 -1.75 13.13 -0.83
N GLU A 149 -0.76 13.90 -0.39
CA GLU A 149 0.62 13.54 -0.57
C GLU A 149 1.03 12.39 0.37
N LEU A 150 1.68 11.38 -0.20
CA LEU A 150 2.17 10.23 0.54
C LEU A 150 3.28 10.68 1.51
N ALA A 151 3.05 10.55 2.82
CA ALA A 151 4.06 10.80 3.84
C ALA A 151 5.07 9.65 3.92
N PHE A 152 4.58 8.42 3.99
CA PHE A 152 5.39 7.21 3.91
C PHE A 152 4.53 5.99 3.52
N GLU A 153 5.17 4.93 3.06
CA GLU A 153 4.53 3.66 2.78
C GLU A 153 5.15 2.55 3.62
N LEU A 154 4.31 1.78 4.29
CA LEU A 154 4.72 0.57 4.99
C LEU A 154 4.53 -0.64 4.07
N GLU A 155 5.33 -1.67 4.31
CA GLU A 155 5.20 -2.96 3.65
C GLU A 155 5.32 -4.08 4.69
N SER A 156 4.46 -5.10 4.58
CA SER A 156 4.52 -6.27 5.46
C SER A 156 5.79 -7.07 5.21
N LEU A 157 6.45 -7.55 6.27
CA LEU A 157 7.59 -8.46 6.12
C LEU A 157 7.18 -9.84 5.59
N GLY A 158 5.95 -10.24 5.86
CA GLY A 158 5.38 -11.45 5.27
C GLY A 158 4.77 -11.16 3.90
N GLN A 159 4.92 -12.10 2.99
CA GLN A 159 4.33 -12.05 1.65
C GLN A 159 3.03 -12.87 1.61
N GLY A 160 2.18 -12.57 0.63
CA GLY A 160 0.93 -13.28 0.38
C GLY A 160 -0.31 -12.53 0.85
N GLU A 161 -1.46 -13.12 0.60
CA GLU A 161 -2.77 -12.49 0.82
C GLU A 161 -3.19 -12.38 2.29
N LEU A 162 -2.52 -13.09 3.20
CA LEU A 162 -2.89 -13.13 4.61
C LEU A 162 -2.92 -11.73 5.25
N PHE A 163 -2.01 -10.84 4.83
CA PHE A 163 -1.92 -9.48 5.35
C PHE A 163 -2.93 -8.51 4.75
N ASN A 164 -3.62 -8.90 3.67
CA ASN A 164 -4.66 -8.06 3.07
C ASN A 164 -5.86 -7.95 4.00
N ASN A 165 -6.17 -6.74 4.41
CA ASN A 165 -7.35 -6.44 5.22
C ASN A 165 -8.03 -5.13 4.82
N SER A 166 -7.99 -4.83 3.52
CA SER A 166 -8.57 -3.63 2.89
C SER A 166 -10.10 -3.62 2.90
N GLY A 167 -10.71 -4.11 3.96
CA GLY A 167 -12.15 -4.05 4.14
C GLY A 167 -12.62 -2.70 4.68
N ALA A 168 -13.91 -2.42 4.50
CA ALA A 168 -14.53 -1.24 5.06
C ALA A 168 -14.43 -1.22 6.60
N LEU A 169 -14.29 -0.03 7.17
CA LEU A 169 -14.40 0.18 8.60
C LEU A 169 -15.84 -0.02 9.04
N LEU A 170 -16.03 -0.88 10.04
CA LEU A 170 -17.31 -1.06 10.71
C LEU A 170 -17.55 0.08 11.71
N SER A 171 -18.78 0.22 12.18
CA SER A 171 -19.18 1.28 13.14
C SER A 171 -18.39 1.30 14.44
N ASN A 172 -17.81 0.17 14.85
CA ASN A 172 -16.94 0.05 16.01
C ASN A 172 -15.45 0.27 15.70
N GLY A 173 -15.11 0.68 14.46
CA GLY A 173 -13.76 0.90 14.01
C GLY A 173 -12.95 -0.36 13.72
N ALA A 174 -13.57 -1.54 13.70
CA ALA A 174 -12.93 -2.76 13.22
C ALA A 174 -12.90 -2.78 11.69
N LEU A 175 -11.89 -3.43 11.12
CA LEU A 175 -11.85 -3.74 9.68
C LEU A 175 -12.71 -4.96 9.39
N SER A 176 -13.53 -4.93 8.33
CA SER A 176 -14.41 -6.04 7.96
C SER A 176 -13.61 -7.33 7.62
N ASN A 177 -12.43 -7.18 7.06
CA ASN A 177 -11.51 -8.29 6.73
C ASN A 177 -10.36 -8.44 7.73
N GLY A 178 -10.48 -7.83 8.93
CA GLY A 178 -9.48 -7.96 9.98
C GLY A 178 -9.52 -9.34 10.64
N THR A 179 -8.36 -9.97 10.80
CA THR A 179 -8.18 -11.27 11.48
C THR A 179 -7.17 -11.15 12.61
N SER A 180 -7.03 -12.22 13.41
CA SER A 180 -5.95 -12.31 14.42
C SER A 180 -4.56 -12.40 13.80
N ASP A 181 -4.48 -12.78 12.54
CA ASP A 181 -3.25 -13.15 11.86
C ASP A 181 -2.75 -12.06 10.90
N ASN A 182 -3.56 -11.03 10.66
CA ASN A 182 -3.15 -9.86 9.93
C ASN A 182 -2.98 -8.61 10.81
N ILE A 183 -2.48 -7.54 10.23
CA ILE A 183 -2.10 -6.32 10.93
C ILE A 183 -2.76 -5.10 10.29
N ARG A 184 -2.89 -4.03 11.07
CA ARG A 184 -3.29 -2.70 10.62
C ARG A 184 -2.38 -1.65 11.23
N TRP A 185 -2.37 -0.45 10.66
CA TRP A 185 -1.59 0.66 11.20
C TRP A 185 -2.48 1.74 11.82
N GLN A 186 -1.88 2.54 12.70
CA GLN A 186 -2.49 3.75 13.24
C GLN A 186 -1.42 4.81 13.48
N VAL A 187 -1.63 6.01 12.95
CA VAL A 187 -0.98 7.23 13.43
C VAL A 187 -1.80 7.75 14.60
N SER A 188 -1.26 7.65 15.80
CA SER A 188 -2.00 7.97 17.03
C SER A 188 -1.87 9.44 17.44
N THR A 189 -0.75 10.06 17.10
CA THR A 189 -0.48 11.49 17.35
C THR A 189 0.38 12.05 16.24
N ASN A 190 0.24 13.34 15.97
CA ASN A 190 1.17 14.10 15.14
C ASN A 190 1.47 15.46 15.80
N ASN A 191 2.61 16.01 15.49
CA ASN A 191 3.03 17.33 15.94
C ASN A 191 3.80 18.04 14.82
N THR A 192 3.11 18.87 14.08
CA THR A 192 3.70 19.65 12.98
C THR A 192 4.71 20.70 13.45
N ALA A 193 4.65 21.14 14.70
CA ALA A 193 5.64 22.07 15.23
C ALA A 193 7.00 21.43 15.47
N SER A 194 7.03 20.13 15.80
CA SER A 194 8.27 19.35 16.00
C SER A 194 8.63 18.44 14.81
N GLY A 195 7.73 18.28 13.85
CA GLY A 195 7.91 17.35 12.71
C GLY A 195 7.87 15.88 13.13
N THR A 196 7.13 15.55 14.21
CA THR A 196 7.08 14.20 14.77
C THR A 196 5.67 13.64 14.81
N PHE A 197 5.59 12.31 14.81
CA PHE A 197 4.32 11.57 14.92
C PHE A 197 4.55 10.23 15.63
N SER A 198 3.48 9.60 16.08
CA SER A 198 3.55 8.27 16.69
C SER A 198 2.79 7.24 15.87
N LEU A 199 3.42 6.12 15.60
CA LEU A 199 2.88 5.01 14.81
C LEU A 199 2.67 3.78 15.69
N ILE A 200 1.53 3.12 15.53
CA ILE A 200 1.20 1.85 16.19
C ILE A 200 0.90 0.82 15.11
N ILE A 201 1.55 -0.33 15.18
CA ILE A 201 1.14 -1.52 14.44
C ILE A 201 0.19 -2.30 15.33
N ARG A 202 -1.03 -2.51 14.83
CA ARG A 202 -2.14 -3.08 15.56
C ARG A 202 -2.52 -4.44 14.98
N ARG A 203 -3.16 -5.27 15.79
CA ARG A 203 -3.75 -6.52 15.29
C ARG A 203 -4.96 -6.22 14.39
N GLY A 204 -5.07 -6.95 13.28
CA GLY A 204 -6.07 -6.66 12.24
C GLY A 204 -7.51 -6.69 12.71
N ASN A 205 -7.87 -7.59 13.62
CA ASN A 205 -9.24 -7.75 14.13
C ASN A 205 -9.55 -6.94 15.40
N ASP A 206 -8.71 -5.99 15.76
CA ASP A 206 -9.01 -5.09 16.88
C ASP A 206 -10.05 -4.02 16.49
N ASN A 207 -10.49 -3.24 17.45
CA ASN A 207 -11.47 -2.18 17.25
C ASN A 207 -11.12 -0.95 18.09
N THR A 208 -11.90 0.12 17.96
CA THR A 208 -11.66 1.39 18.67
C THR A 208 -11.72 1.25 20.19
N ASN A 209 -12.58 0.37 20.71
CA ASN A 209 -12.76 0.17 22.16
C ASN A 209 -11.75 -0.81 22.76
N ASN A 210 -11.14 -1.66 21.91
CA ASN A 210 -10.18 -2.66 22.33
C ASN A 210 -9.01 -2.70 21.34
N VAL A 211 -8.13 -1.71 21.45
CA VAL A 211 -6.91 -1.59 20.64
C VAL A 211 -5.89 -2.62 21.13
N VAL A 212 -5.41 -3.46 20.21
CA VAL A 212 -4.35 -4.43 20.46
C VAL A 212 -3.09 -3.97 19.73
N ALA A 213 -2.27 -3.20 20.44
CA ALA A 213 -0.96 -2.77 19.93
C ALA A 213 0.01 -3.95 19.89
N LEU A 214 0.58 -4.22 18.74
CA LEU A 214 1.65 -5.20 18.53
C LEU A 214 3.02 -4.54 18.68
N GLU A 215 3.18 -3.35 18.09
CA GLU A 215 4.36 -2.50 18.20
C GLU A 215 3.94 -1.04 18.29
N THR A 216 4.72 -0.25 19.03
CA THR A 216 4.48 1.19 19.19
C THR A 216 5.78 1.95 19.00
N TYR A 217 5.74 2.95 18.14
CA TYR A 217 6.86 3.81 17.79
C TYR A 217 6.51 5.27 18.09
N PRO A 218 6.94 5.81 19.22
CA PRO A 218 6.69 7.21 19.57
C PRO A 218 7.66 8.15 18.84
N GLU A 219 7.23 9.37 18.60
CA GLU A 219 8.07 10.48 18.16
C GLU A 219 8.90 10.22 16.90
N LEU A 220 8.36 9.42 15.94
CA LEU A 220 8.99 9.23 14.64
C LEU A 220 9.11 10.53 13.87
N SER A 221 10.12 10.63 13.01
CA SER A 221 10.35 11.77 12.12
C SER A 221 10.53 11.31 10.67
N LEU A 222 10.16 12.16 9.72
CA LEU A 222 10.45 11.98 8.29
C LEU A 222 11.78 12.65 7.88
N ASP A 223 12.52 13.28 8.81
CA ASP A 223 13.82 13.87 8.54
C ASP A 223 14.93 12.81 8.66
N PRO A 224 15.66 12.49 7.56
CA PRO A 224 16.75 11.50 7.58
C PRO A 224 17.88 11.85 8.56
N ASN A 225 18.03 13.12 8.93
CA ASN A 225 19.04 13.58 9.90
C ASN A 225 18.58 13.40 11.36
N SER A 226 17.31 13.09 11.60
CA SER A 226 16.79 12.81 12.93
C SER A 226 17.25 11.45 13.43
N GLU A 227 17.52 11.34 14.73
CA GLU A 227 17.76 10.03 15.38
C GLU A 227 16.52 9.14 15.32
N ASN A 228 15.33 9.76 15.32
CA ASN A 228 14.04 9.08 15.25
C ASN A 228 13.51 8.97 13.81
N TYR A 229 14.39 9.01 12.80
CA TYR A 229 13.99 8.82 11.42
C TYR A 229 13.29 7.48 11.23
N ILE A 230 12.10 7.50 10.63
CA ILE A 230 11.21 6.33 10.53
C ILE A 230 11.91 5.07 9.98
N SER A 231 12.69 5.20 8.89
CA SER A 231 13.41 4.06 8.31
C SER A 231 14.50 3.53 9.23
N ARG A 232 15.13 4.40 10.04
CA ARG A 232 16.15 4.00 11.02
C ARG A 232 15.54 3.25 12.19
N VAL A 233 14.36 3.66 12.64
CA VAL A 233 13.71 3.09 13.82
C VAL A 233 12.99 1.78 13.50
N ILE A 234 12.30 1.71 12.36
CA ILE A 234 11.49 0.55 11.95
C ILE A 234 12.33 -0.42 11.11
N GLY A 235 13.13 0.12 10.18
CA GLY A 235 13.88 -0.63 9.18
C GLY A 235 13.30 -0.47 7.77
N ASP A 236 14.16 -0.62 6.76
CA ASP A 236 13.80 -0.50 5.35
C ASP A 236 14.39 -1.65 4.50
N GLN A 237 15.05 -2.63 5.13
CA GLN A 237 15.73 -3.69 4.39
C GLN A 237 14.77 -4.71 3.80
N THR A 238 15.11 -5.15 2.56
CA THR A 238 14.54 -6.32 1.90
C THR A 238 15.59 -7.42 1.78
N LEU A 239 15.11 -8.65 1.81
CA LEU A 239 15.93 -9.84 1.62
C LEU A 239 15.48 -10.52 0.33
N ASN A 240 16.36 -10.60 -0.66
CA ASN A 240 16.09 -11.24 -1.93
C ASN A 240 17.10 -12.37 -2.16
N TYR A 241 16.62 -13.53 -2.59
CA TYR A 241 17.53 -14.59 -3.02
C TYR A 241 18.10 -14.25 -4.40
N ASN A 242 19.44 -14.31 -4.51
CA ASN A 242 20.15 -14.16 -5.76
C ASN A 242 20.51 -15.55 -6.31
N PRO A 243 19.80 -16.03 -7.34
CA PRO A 243 20.01 -17.40 -7.85
C PRO A 243 21.33 -17.55 -8.63
N SER A 244 21.95 -16.47 -9.06
CA SER A 244 23.23 -16.53 -9.79
C SER A 244 24.42 -16.78 -8.87
N GLU A 245 24.34 -16.27 -7.63
CA GLU A 245 25.43 -16.31 -6.67
C GLU A 245 25.08 -17.15 -5.42
N ASN A 246 23.86 -17.67 -5.34
CA ASN A 246 23.35 -18.52 -4.25
C ASN A 246 23.47 -17.93 -2.85
N TYR A 247 23.11 -16.64 -2.71
CA TYR A 247 23.07 -15.98 -1.40
C TYR A 247 21.84 -15.08 -1.25
N ILE A 248 21.57 -14.65 -0.02
CA ILE A 248 20.53 -13.67 0.27
C ILE A 248 21.12 -12.26 0.13
N GLU A 249 20.65 -11.52 -0.86
CA GLU A 249 20.99 -10.13 -1.06
C GLU A 249 20.14 -9.25 -0.15
N VAL A 250 20.81 -8.34 0.56
CA VAL A 250 20.17 -7.38 1.46
C VAL A 250 20.20 -6.01 0.80
N SER A 251 19.03 -5.45 0.50
CA SER A 251 18.85 -4.07 0.02
C SER A 251 18.23 -3.21 1.11
N GLY A 252 18.55 -1.93 1.13
CA GLY A 252 18.09 -0.98 2.16
C GLY A 252 19.21 -0.53 3.08
N SER A 253 18.98 0.57 3.79
CA SER A 253 20.01 1.23 4.61
C SER A 253 19.95 0.86 6.08
N TYR A 254 18.77 0.52 6.57
CA TYR A 254 18.52 0.30 7.99
C TYR A 254 17.92 -1.08 8.24
N ARG A 255 18.56 -1.83 9.14
CA ARG A 255 18.11 -3.16 9.53
C ARG A 255 16.68 -3.10 10.09
N ASN A 256 15.85 -4.05 9.69
CA ASN A 256 14.50 -4.18 10.21
C ASN A 256 14.51 -4.49 11.71
N ALA A 257 13.98 -3.57 12.49
CA ALA A 257 13.76 -3.72 13.92
C ALA A 257 12.33 -4.23 14.20
N SER A 258 11.37 -3.87 13.35
CA SER A 258 10.02 -4.40 13.40
C SER A 258 9.98 -5.88 13.04
N ARG A 259 9.03 -6.61 13.62
CA ARG A 259 8.72 -8.01 13.29
C ARG A 259 7.63 -8.15 12.24
N TYR A 260 6.94 -7.06 11.92
CA TYR A 260 5.74 -7.08 11.10
C TYR A 260 5.90 -6.29 9.80
N VAL A 261 6.57 -5.16 9.84
CA VAL A 261 6.62 -4.22 8.73
C VAL A 261 8.04 -3.69 8.49
N ARG A 262 8.25 -3.18 7.29
CA ARG A 262 9.37 -2.30 6.95
C ARG A 262 8.85 -1.01 6.33
N VAL A 263 9.67 -0.01 6.28
CA VAL A 263 9.39 1.23 5.54
C VAL A 263 9.78 1.01 4.08
N LYS A 264 8.82 1.14 3.17
CA LYS A 264 9.04 0.96 1.73
C LYS A 264 9.48 2.26 1.06
N SER A 265 8.84 3.37 1.42
CA SER A 265 9.17 4.70 0.92
C SER A 265 8.86 5.77 1.96
N VAL A 266 9.55 6.92 1.86
CA VAL A 266 9.36 8.09 2.74
C VAL A 266 9.47 9.37 1.95
N LYS A 267 8.54 10.30 2.18
CA LYS A 267 8.70 11.71 1.79
C LYS A 267 9.63 12.39 2.80
N ASN A 268 10.87 12.55 2.42
CA ASN A 268 11.89 13.10 3.32
C ASN A 268 11.68 14.61 3.57
N THR A 269 11.62 14.99 4.83
CA THR A 269 11.54 16.40 5.28
C THR A 269 12.91 16.90 5.74
N LEU A 270 13.85 16.96 4.80
CA LEU A 270 15.26 17.22 5.08
C LEU A 270 15.48 18.55 5.82
N ASN A 271 16.09 18.49 7.02
CA ASN A 271 16.26 19.63 7.91
C ASN A 271 14.91 20.33 8.16
N TYR A 272 14.04 19.67 8.89
CA TYR A 272 12.66 20.11 9.15
C TYR A 272 12.56 21.58 9.61
N PHE A 273 13.54 22.05 10.36
CA PHE A 273 13.59 23.43 10.87
C PHE A 273 14.42 24.34 9.99
N ASP A 274 14.02 25.62 9.97
CA ASP A 274 14.82 26.71 9.42
C ASP A 274 15.96 27.12 10.40
N ASN A 275 16.81 28.06 9.97
CA ASN A 275 17.91 28.58 10.80
C ASN A 275 17.45 29.34 12.07
N ALA A 276 16.18 29.70 12.14
CA ALA A 276 15.55 30.35 13.30
C ALA A 276 14.86 29.33 14.24
N GLY A 277 14.94 28.03 13.92
CA GLY A 277 14.32 26.96 14.69
C GLY A 277 12.81 26.82 14.50
N ARG A 278 12.26 27.37 13.41
CA ARG A 278 10.84 27.21 13.05
C ARG A 278 10.67 26.07 12.06
N ALA A 279 9.57 25.33 12.19
CA ALA A 279 9.17 24.35 11.17
C ALA A 279 9.03 25.06 9.81
N LYS A 280 9.59 24.43 8.77
CA LYS A 280 9.45 24.93 7.40
C LYS A 280 8.04 24.61 6.88
N ASP A 281 7.34 25.61 6.39
CA ASP A 281 5.96 25.47 5.87
C ASP A 281 5.85 24.39 4.78
N ILE A 282 6.89 24.24 3.94
CA ILE A 282 6.95 23.21 2.89
C ILE A 282 6.97 21.75 3.41
N TYR A 283 7.13 21.54 4.71
CA TYR A 283 7.20 20.21 5.31
C TYR A 283 6.08 19.94 6.31
N THR A 284 5.39 20.98 6.79
CA THR A 284 4.36 20.80 7.82
C THR A 284 3.18 19.99 7.34
N GLY A 285 2.82 20.12 6.07
CA GLY A 285 1.76 19.36 5.44
C GLY A 285 2.14 17.89 5.14
N SER A 286 3.45 17.59 5.03
CA SER A 286 3.92 16.21 4.82
C SER A 286 3.87 15.32 6.08
N ILE A 287 3.65 15.92 7.27
CA ILE A 287 3.54 15.13 8.51
C ILE A 287 2.23 14.33 8.48
N PRO A 288 2.29 13.00 8.76
CA PRO A 288 1.13 12.12 8.62
C PRO A 288 -0.04 12.58 9.48
N VAL A 289 -1.24 12.51 8.92
CA VAL A 289 -2.46 12.81 9.66
C VAL A 289 -2.81 11.70 10.65
N VAL A 290 -3.44 12.08 11.76
CA VAL A 290 -3.95 11.11 12.73
C VAL A 290 -5.05 10.26 12.08
N GLY A 291 -4.87 8.96 12.11
CA GLY A 291 -5.80 8.02 11.47
C GLY A 291 -5.35 6.58 11.59
N SER A 292 -6.11 5.68 11.03
CA SER A 292 -5.75 4.25 10.97
C SER A 292 -6.20 3.66 9.65
N GLY A 293 -5.48 2.65 9.18
CA GLY A 293 -5.77 2.02 7.92
C GLY A 293 -5.36 0.56 7.87
N SER A 294 -5.52 0.00 6.69
CA SER A 294 -5.34 -1.40 6.35
C SER A 294 -4.09 -1.62 5.50
N PHE A 295 -3.80 -2.88 5.24
CA PHE A 295 -2.79 -3.33 4.27
C PHE A 295 -3.49 -4.00 3.09
N SER A 296 -2.96 -3.82 1.88
CA SER A 296 -3.51 -4.40 0.66
C SER A 296 -2.42 -4.67 -0.38
N GLY A 297 -2.78 -5.38 -1.45
CA GLY A 297 -1.87 -5.66 -2.57
C GLY A 297 -0.91 -6.82 -2.34
N GLY A 298 -1.01 -7.53 -1.21
CA GLY A 298 -0.33 -8.79 -1.02
C GLY A 298 -0.92 -9.86 -1.94
N VAL A 299 -0.07 -10.53 -2.70
CA VAL A 299 -0.47 -11.62 -3.62
C VAL A 299 0.30 -12.86 -3.24
N GLY A 300 -0.40 -14.00 -3.19
CA GLY A 300 0.18 -15.33 -3.11
C GLY A 300 0.18 -15.99 -4.48
N SER A 301 0.98 -17.04 -4.67
CA SER A 301 0.91 -17.81 -5.89
C SER A 301 -0.52 -18.32 -6.12
N ASN A 302 -0.89 -18.55 -7.39
CA ASN A 302 -2.18 -19.10 -7.81
C ASN A 302 -2.37 -20.55 -7.29
N ILE A 303 -2.42 -20.69 -5.98
CA ILE A 303 -2.96 -21.90 -5.38
C ILE A 303 -4.45 -21.84 -5.70
N PRO A 304 -5.02 -22.78 -6.47
CA PRO A 304 -6.44 -22.81 -6.72
C PRO A 304 -7.16 -22.67 -5.39
N THR A 305 -8.17 -21.80 -5.34
CA THR A 305 -8.96 -21.52 -4.13
C THR A 305 -9.27 -22.83 -3.42
N HIS A 306 -8.55 -23.08 -2.34
CA HIS A 306 -8.83 -24.25 -1.54
C HIS A 306 -10.00 -23.93 -0.63
N GLU A 307 -11.05 -24.69 -0.77
CA GLU A 307 -11.97 -24.87 0.32
C GLU A 307 -11.14 -25.19 1.58
N ALA A 308 -11.50 -24.57 2.70
CA ALA A 308 -10.79 -24.69 3.97
C ALA A 308 -10.54 -26.16 4.32
N GLY A 309 -9.43 -26.69 3.89
CA GLY A 309 -8.98 -28.07 4.03
C GLY A 309 -7.54 -28.13 4.52
N ASN A 310 -7.13 -29.28 4.93
CA ASN A 310 -5.79 -29.54 5.41
C ASN A 310 -4.80 -29.45 4.24
N TYR A 311 -4.00 -28.40 4.17
CA TYR A 311 -3.05 -28.16 3.07
C TYR A 311 -2.13 -29.36 2.80
N TYR A 312 -1.73 -30.10 3.83
CA TYR A 312 -0.85 -31.25 3.67
C TYR A 312 -1.54 -32.46 3.00
N GLU A 313 -2.86 -32.59 3.08
CA GLU A 313 -3.61 -33.66 2.42
C GLU A 313 -3.79 -33.41 0.93
N GLN A 314 -3.46 -32.21 0.47
CA GLN A 314 -3.65 -31.77 -0.91
C GLN A 314 -2.34 -31.82 -1.70
N ILE A 315 -1.20 -31.99 -1.04
CA ILE A 315 0.08 -32.20 -1.70
C ILE A 315 0.28 -33.69 -1.92
N ASP A 316 0.07 -34.13 -3.14
CA ASP A 316 0.28 -35.54 -3.55
C ASP A 316 0.93 -35.61 -4.94
N GLY A 317 1.04 -36.80 -5.52
CA GLY A 317 1.64 -36.97 -6.84
C GLY A 317 0.86 -36.33 -7.99
N SER A 318 -0.38 -35.88 -7.75
CA SER A 318 -1.26 -35.20 -8.73
C SER A 318 -1.48 -33.75 -8.40
N ASN A 319 -1.25 -33.31 -7.16
CA ASN A 319 -1.40 -31.92 -6.71
C ASN A 319 -0.23 -31.51 -5.83
N THR A 320 0.69 -30.78 -6.41
CA THR A 320 1.89 -30.26 -5.73
C THR A 320 1.67 -28.85 -5.17
N GLN A 321 0.46 -28.32 -5.25
CA GLN A 321 0.13 -26.93 -4.89
C GLN A 321 1.01 -25.89 -5.63
N GLY A 322 1.33 -26.16 -6.89
CA GLY A 322 2.19 -25.35 -7.73
C GLY A 322 3.69 -25.50 -7.48
N LEU A 323 4.11 -26.41 -6.56
CA LEU A 323 5.52 -26.69 -6.34
C LEU A 323 6.01 -27.76 -7.33
N GLU A 324 7.16 -27.47 -7.93
CA GLU A 324 7.92 -28.41 -8.77
C GLU A 324 9.22 -28.81 -8.07
N GLY A 325 9.84 -29.88 -8.53
CA GLY A 325 11.14 -30.32 -7.97
C GLY A 325 12.23 -29.27 -8.11
N SER A 326 12.14 -28.42 -9.15
CA SER A 326 13.04 -27.29 -9.37
C SER A 326 12.98 -26.21 -8.29
N ASP A 327 11.81 -26.01 -7.66
CA ASP A 327 11.63 -24.96 -6.62
C ASP A 327 12.47 -25.28 -5.37
N TYR A 328 12.75 -26.55 -5.12
CA TYR A 328 13.63 -26.97 -4.04
C TYR A 328 15.11 -26.72 -4.31
N ASN A 329 15.50 -26.55 -5.58
CA ASN A 329 16.90 -26.35 -5.94
C ASN A 329 17.45 -25.05 -5.38
N ASP A 330 16.69 -23.98 -5.38
CA ASP A 330 17.10 -22.68 -4.81
C ASP A 330 17.36 -22.80 -3.32
N MET A 331 16.51 -23.51 -2.59
CA MET A 331 16.73 -23.81 -1.17
C MET A 331 17.99 -24.66 -0.97
N LEU A 332 18.17 -25.71 -1.76
CA LEU A 332 19.32 -26.60 -1.64
C LEU A 332 20.62 -25.85 -1.99
N ASN A 333 20.61 -25.04 -3.02
CA ASN A 333 21.75 -24.22 -3.42
C ASN A 333 22.10 -23.18 -2.33
N LEU A 334 21.11 -22.48 -1.78
CA LEU A 334 21.32 -21.54 -0.68
C LEU A 334 21.91 -22.25 0.55
N LEU A 335 21.34 -23.37 0.98
CA LEU A 335 21.78 -24.09 2.16
C LEU A 335 23.12 -24.84 1.98
N SER A 336 23.56 -25.04 0.72
CA SER A 336 24.87 -25.62 0.42
C SER A 336 26.02 -24.70 0.80
N ASN A 337 25.78 -23.40 0.99
CA ASN A 337 26.77 -22.44 1.46
C ASN A 337 27.05 -22.63 2.95
N ALA A 338 28.06 -23.45 3.26
CA ALA A 338 28.44 -23.81 4.62
C ALA A 338 29.07 -22.66 5.44
N ASP A 339 29.45 -21.56 4.79
CA ASP A 339 29.97 -20.39 5.49
C ASP A 339 28.87 -19.61 6.16
N ASP A 340 27.70 -19.51 5.51
CA ASP A 340 26.54 -18.78 6.03
C ASP A 340 25.59 -19.67 6.83
N TYR A 341 25.40 -20.92 6.40
CA TYR A 341 24.43 -21.86 6.98
C TYR A 341 25.11 -23.07 7.59
N LYS A 342 25.10 -23.18 8.92
CA LYS A 342 25.67 -24.31 9.66
C LYS A 342 24.53 -25.14 10.25
N TYR A 343 24.38 -26.34 9.74
CA TYR A 343 23.45 -27.33 10.27
C TYR A 343 24.09 -28.73 10.22
N ASN A 344 23.63 -29.61 11.05
CA ASN A 344 24.15 -30.98 11.16
C ASN A 344 23.15 -32.06 10.73
N LEU A 345 21.93 -31.66 10.42
CA LEU A 345 20.87 -32.51 9.91
C LEU A 345 19.94 -31.67 9.00
N LEU A 346 19.67 -32.18 7.82
CA LEU A 346 18.73 -31.61 6.87
C LEU A 346 17.47 -32.46 6.83
#